data_594b45e45c29a2707447bd6270f35bda
#
_entry.id   594b45e45c29a2707447bd6270f35bda
#
_cell.length_a   1.000
_cell.length_b   1.000
_cell.length_c   1.000
_cell.angle_alpha   90.00
_cell.angle_beta   90.00
_cell.angle_gamma   90.00
#
_symmetry.space_group_name_H-M   'P 1'
#
loop_
_entity.id
_entity.type
_entity.pdbx_description
1 polymer ?
#
loop_
_entity_poly.entity_id
_entity_poly.type
_entity_poly.pdbx_seq_one_letter_code
_entity_poly.pdbx_strand_id
1 'polypeptide(L)'
;MPMEPWQLQPARDTSLTPAERFRSVRRESGLLESMAQQACFSVLRIYFSIAHRLTISGREKLPAHGPFVLAANHCSHLDALVLGAALRPRHRERAFPIAAGDVFFQTTAVSVFSAIMLNALPMWRKNCGPHALAELRRKLQEEKAIFIIFPEGGRTRTGSMMPFKHGLGMLVAETNVPVVPCGLIGSFEALPPNRKVPRPVRIKLIIGEPLNFAATPNNREGWLQISRSLESSVRDSAIQ
;
A
#
# COMPACT_ATOMS: atom_id res chain seq x y z
N MET A 1 -26.34 7.12 29.63
CA MET A 1 -25.53 7.98 28.76
C MET A 1 -26.40 8.38 27.58
N PRO A 2 -26.63 9.66 27.30
CA PRO A 2 -27.34 10.05 26.07
C PRO A 2 -26.48 9.66 24.89
N MET A 3 -27.05 8.95 23.94
CA MET A 3 -26.38 8.64 22.66
C MET A 3 -26.20 9.97 21.91
N GLU A 4 -24.95 10.27 21.55
CA GLU A 4 -24.69 11.41 20.67
C GLU A 4 -25.46 11.24 19.36
N PRO A 5 -26.12 12.27 18.85
CA PRO A 5 -26.85 12.18 17.59
C PRO A 5 -25.86 11.84 16.47
N TRP A 6 -26.24 10.87 15.64
CA TRP A 6 -25.48 10.45 14.45
C TRP A 6 -25.26 11.66 13.53
N GLN A 7 -24.03 12.16 13.47
CA GLN A 7 -23.65 13.20 12.51
C GLN A 7 -23.23 12.52 11.19
N LEU A 8 -24.19 12.36 10.30
CA LEU A 8 -23.93 11.89 8.94
C LEU A 8 -23.18 13.00 8.18
N GLN A 9 -21.89 12.79 7.94
CA GLN A 9 -21.13 13.64 7.04
C GLN A 9 -21.29 13.13 5.59
N PRO A 10 -21.53 14.01 4.61
CA PRO A 10 -21.60 13.62 3.20
C PRO A 10 -20.24 13.01 2.77
N ALA A 11 -20.30 11.98 1.92
CA ALA A 11 -19.10 11.39 1.36
C ALA A 11 -18.30 12.43 0.57
N ARG A 12 -16.97 12.41 0.69
CA ARG A 12 -16.07 13.45 0.12
C ARG A 12 -15.94 13.38 -1.39
N ASP A 13 -16.41 12.32 -2.00
CA ASP A 13 -16.41 12.09 -3.43
C ASP A 13 -17.76 12.35 -4.12
N THR A 14 -18.75 12.89 -3.40
CA THR A 14 -20.09 13.20 -3.94
C THR A 14 -20.09 14.23 -5.08
N SER A 15 -19.08 15.10 -5.13
CA SER A 15 -18.92 16.11 -6.19
C SER A 15 -18.22 15.56 -7.46
N LEU A 16 -17.75 14.31 -7.42
CA LEU A 16 -16.99 13.71 -8.51
C LEU A 16 -17.89 12.87 -9.42
N THR A 17 -17.65 12.92 -10.72
CA THR A 17 -18.24 11.98 -11.66
C THR A 17 -17.73 10.55 -11.38
N PRO A 18 -18.46 9.48 -11.77
CA PRO A 18 -18.01 8.11 -11.56
C PRO A 18 -16.60 7.82 -12.10
N ALA A 19 -16.23 8.41 -13.23
CA ALA A 19 -14.91 8.24 -13.81
C ALA A 19 -13.81 8.96 -13.01
N GLU A 20 -14.10 10.15 -12.51
CA GLU A 20 -13.19 10.94 -11.67
C GLU A 20 -13.02 10.29 -10.28
N ARG A 21 -14.10 9.73 -9.72
CA ARG A 21 -14.09 9.05 -8.43
C ARG A 21 -13.04 7.96 -8.38
N PHE A 22 -12.96 7.09 -9.40
CA PHE A 22 -11.97 6.01 -9.46
C PHE A 22 -10.51 6.49 -9.65
N ARG A 23 -10.32 7.75 -10.03
CA ARG A 23 -9.01 8.39 -10.21
C ARG A 23 -8.65 9.37 -9.10
N SER A 24 -9.48 9.46 -8.06
CA SER A 24 -9.31 10.41 -6.96
C SER A 24 -8.77 9.74 -5.69
N VAL A 25 -7.87 10.43 -5.01
CA VAL A 25 -7.44 10.07 -3.64
C VAL A 25 -8.58 10.22 -2.63
N ARG A 26 -9.59 11.06 -2.95
CA ARG A 26 -10.77 11.31 -2.09
C ARG A 26 -11.81 10.20 -2.16
N ARG A 27 -11.60 9.19 -2.99
CA ARG A 27 -12.55 8.08 -3.16
C ARG A 27 -12.86 7.41 -1.82
N GLU A 28 -14.15 7.19 -1.58
CA GLU A 28 -14.69 6.40 -0.48
C GLU A 28 -15.34 5.14 -1.04
N SER A 29 -14.98 3.97 -0.51
CA SER A 29 -15.57 2.68 -0.94
C SER A 29 -16.96 2.54 -0.34
N GLY A 30 -17.95 2.28 -1.19
CA GLY A 30 -19.29 1.91 -0.73
C GLY A 30 -19.33 0.49 -0.16
N LEU A 31 -20.46 0.12 0.48
CA LEU A 31 -20.62 -1.19 1.10
C LEU A 31 -20.38 -2.35 0.11
N LEU A 32 -20.95 -2.27 -1.09
CA LEU A 32 -20.79 -3.31 -2.13
C LEU A 32 -19.34 -3.42 -2.61
N GLU A 33 -18.65 -2.27 -2.77
CA GLU A 33 -17.22 -2.25 -3.12
C GLU A 33 -16.39 -2.91 -2.01
N SER A 34 -16.65 -2.61 -0.75
CA SER A 34 -15.96 -3.19 0.40
C SER A 34 -16.19 -4.70 0.49
N MET A 35 -17.41 -5.18 0.27
CA MET A 35 -17.70 -6.61 0.23
C MET A 35 -16.98 -7.32 -0.92
N ALA A 36 -16.98 -6.73 -2.12
CA ALA A 36 -16.27 -7.28 -3.28
C ALA A 36 -14.75 -7.35 -3.02
N GLN A 37 -14.16 -6.32 -2.40
CA GLN A 37 -12.76 -6.29 -2.00
C GLN A 37 -12.43 -7.38 -0.97
N GLN A 38 -13.25 -7.55 0.06
CA GLN A 38 -13.05 -8.59 1.07
C GLN A 38 -13.10 -10.00 0.45
N ALA A 39 -14.05 -10.24 -0.45
CA ALA A 39 -14.16 -11.50 -1.18
C ALA A 39 -12.92 -11.72 -2.07
N CYS A 40 -12.53 -10.72 -2.86
CA CYS A 40 -11.36 -10.76 -3.72
C CYS A 40 -10.08 -11.10 -2.94
N PHE A 41 -9.78 -10.38 -1.85
CA PHE A 41 -8.61 -10.66 -1.03
C PHE A 41 -8.66 -12.01 -0.32
N SER A 42 -9.83 -12.52 -0.01
CA SER A 42 -9.98 -13.85 0.56
C SER A 42 -9.66 -14.93 -0.47
N VAL A 43 -10.17 -14.79 -1.69
CA VAL A 43 -9.83 -15.66 -2.83
C VAL A 43 -8.33 -15.59 -3.15
N LEU A 44 -7.75 -14.39 -3.21
CA LEU A 44 -6.31 -14.21 -3.42
C LEU A 44 -5.48 -14.89 -2.34
N ARG A 45 -5.89 -14.81 -1.08
CA ARG A 45 -5.20 -15.50 0.02
C ARG A 45 -5.20 -17.00 -0.17
N ILE A 46 -6.34 -17.60 -0.56
CA ILE A 46 -6.44 -19.03 -0.87
C ILE A 46 -5.53 -19.37 -2.05
N TYR A 47 -5.61 -18.59 -3.13
CA TYR A 47 -4.77 -18.75 -4.31
C TYR A 47 -3.28 -18.74 -3.97
N PHE A 48 -2.80 -17.71 -3.25
CA PHE A 48 -1.39 -17.61 -2.86
C PHE A 48 -0.97 -18.74 -1.91
N SER A 49 -1.86 -19.20 -1.03
CA SER A 49 -1.56 -20.31 -0.12
C SER A 49 -1.37 -21.63 -0.87
N ILE A 50 -2.17 -21.89 -1.90
CA ILE A 50 -2.11 -23.12 -2.70
C ILE A 50 -1.05 -23.02 -3.79
N ALA A 51 -1.15 -22.04 -4.68
CA ALA A 51 -0.29 -21.94 -5.87
C ALA A 51 1.13 -21.52 -5.54
N HIS A 52 1.31 -20.67 -4.52
CA HIS A 52 2.61 -20.10 -4.16
C HIS A 52 3.11 -20.52 -2.78
N ARG A 53 2.39 -21.40 -2.08
CA ARG A 53 2.74 -21.83 -0.70
C ARG A 53 3.14 -20.64 0.16
N LEU A 54 2.33 -19.55 0.10
CA LEU A 54 2.62 -18.30 0.77
C LEU A 54 2.84 -18.49 2.26
N THR A 55 4.00 -18.10 2.74
CA THR A 55 4.32 -18.03 4.16
C THR A 55 4.41 -16.58 4.61
N ILE A 56 3.84 -16.29 5.77
CA ILE A 56 3.82 -14.94 6.36
C ILE A 56 4.40 -15.04 7.76
N SER A 57 5.50 -14.33 8.00
CA SER A 57 6.15 -14.22 9.32
C SER A 57 6.01 -12.79 9.86
N GLY A 58 5.92 -12.63 11.17
CA GLY A 58 5.84 -11.32 11.81
C GLY A 58 4.46 -10.64 11.71
N ARG A 59 3.39 -11.37 11.39
CA ARG A 59 2.05 -10.80 11.25
C ARG A 59 1.51 -10.20 12.55
N GLU A 60 1.98 -10.66 13.69
CA GLU A 60 1.69 -10.16 15.02
C GLU A 60 2.22 -8.75 15.26
N LYS A 61 3.27 -8.33 14.53
CA LYS A 61 3.90 -7.01 14.58
C LYS A 61 3.06 -5.92 13.91
N LEU A 62 2.06 -6.30 13.10
CA LEU A 62 1.15 -5.32 12.51
C LEU A 62 0.36 -4.60 13.59
N PRO A 63 0.29 -3.26 13.55
CA PRO A 63 -0.57 -2.49 14.44
C PRO A 63 -2.01 -3.02 14.42
N ALA A 64 -2.69 -3.00 15.56
CA ALA A 64 -4.05 -3.52 15.67
C ALA A 64 -5.03 -2.76 14.78
N HIS A 65 -4.83 -1.45 14.63
CA HIS A 65 -5.64 -0.54 13.83
C HIS A 65 -4.74 0.43 13.07
N GLY A 66 -5.27 1.05 11.99
CA GLY A 66 -4.62 2.18 11.32
C GLY A 66 -4.61 3.44 12.21
N PRO A 67 -3.81 4.46 11.83
CA PRO A 67 -3.00 4.49 10.61
C PRO A 67 -1.68 3.72 10.73
N PHE A 68 -1.21 3.16 9.62
CA PHE A 68 0.18 2.71 9.46
C PHE A 68 0.53 2.58 7.97
N VAL A 69 1.81 2.46 7.66
CA VAL A 69 2.29 2.25 6.30
C VAL A 69 3.04 0.94 6.22
N LEU A 70 2.73 0.10 5.22
CA LEU A 70 3.56 -1.04 4.82
C LEU A 70 4.54 -0.56 3.75
N ALA A 71 5.83 -0.65 4.03
CA ALA A 71 6.90 -0.31 3.10
C ALA A 71 7.59 -1.61 2.65
N ALA A 72 7.56 -1.93 1.36
CA ALA A 72 8.08 -3.20 0.84
C ALA A 72 8.98 -3.00 -0.40
N ASN A 73 9.84 -3.99 -0.68
CA ASN A 73 10.52 -4.12 -1.96
C ASN A 73 9.52 -4.42 -3.09
N HIS A 74 9.84 -4.04 -4.33
CA HIS A 74 8.94 -4.16 -5.46
C HIS A 74 9.56 -4.90 -6.64
N CYS A 75 9.21 -6.16 -6.77
CA CYS A 75 9.78 -7.06 -7.77
C CYS A 75 8.74 -7.55 -8.79
N SER A 76 7.45 -7.50 -8.43
CA SER A 76 6.39 -8.15 -9.21
C SER A 76 5.07 -7.38 -9.12
N HIS A 77 4.17 -7.61 -10.06
CA HIS A 77 2.77 -7.20 -9.94
C HIS A 77 2.03 -7.96 -8.82
N LEU A 78 2.56 -9.09 -8.37
CA LEU A 78 1.98 -9.86 -7.27
C LEU A 78 2.18 -9.20 -5.90
N ASP A 79 3.16 -8.31 -5.75
CA ASP A 79 3.57 -7.78 -4.45
C ASP A 79 2.44 -7.09 -3.69
N ALA A 80 1.71 -6.19 -4.36
CA ALA A 80 0.57 -5.50 -3.75
C ALA A 80 -0.57 -6.46 -3.38
N LEU A 81 -0.79 -7.50 -4.20
CA LEU A 81 -1.78 -8.54 -3.96
C LEU A 81 -1.42 -9.41 -2.76
N VAL A 82 -0.13 -9.78 -2.65
CA VAL A 82 0.39 -10.57 -1.52
C VAL A 82 0.26 -9.78 -0.21
N LEU A 83 0.67 -8.51 -0.20
CA LEU A 83 0.54 -7.65 0.97
C LEU A 83 -0.93 -7.46 1.38
N GLY A 84 -1.81 -7.19 0.42
CA GLY A 84 -3.25 -7.07 0.68
C GLY A 84 -3.87 -8.38 1.21
N ALA A 85 -3.50 -9.53 0.63
CA ALA A 85 -3.96 -10.84 1.08
C ALA A 85 -3.42 -11.22 2.48
N ALA A 86 -2.24 -10.69 2.86
CA ALA A 86 -1.65 -10.91 4.17
C ALA A 86 -2.33 -10.10 5.28
N LEU A 87 -2.95 -8.98 4.96
CA LEU A 87 -3.68 -8.16 5.93
C LEU A 87 -4.86 -8.91 6.55
N ARG A 88 -5.16 -8.58 7.79
CA ARG A 88 -6.36 -9.07 8.46
C ARG A 88 -7.61 -8.44 7.84
N PRO A 89 -8.78 -9.08 7.83
CA PRO A 89 -10.01 -8.52 7.25
C PRO A 89 -10.31 -7.09 7.71
N ARG A 90 -10.15 -6.79 9.00
CA ARG A 90 -10.37 -5.46 9.60
C ARG A 90 -9.46 -4.35 9.06
N HIS A 91 -8.30 -4.71 8.47
CA HIS A 91 -7.37 -3.75 7.88
C HIS A 91 -7.68 -3.47 6.40
N ARG A 92 -8.29 -4.44 5.69
CA ARG A 92 -8.42 -4.41 4.22
C ARG A 92 -9.27 -3.25 3.72
N GLU A 93 -10.35 -2.92 4.42
CA GLU A 93 -11.24 -1.80 4.05
C GLU A 93 -10.53 -0.44 4.05
N ARG A 94 -9.50 -0.31 4.87
CA ARG A 94 -8.70 0.92 4.99
C ARG A 94 -7.31 0.78 4.37
N ALA A 95 -7.04 -0.32 3.66
CA ALA A 95 -5.75 -0.59 3.03
C ALA A 95 -5.77 -0.12 1.58
N PHE A 96 -4.85 0.77 1.26
CA PHE A 96 -4.74 1.41 -0.04
C PHE A 96 -3.31 1.24 -0.58
N PRO A 97 -3.10 0.36 -1.57
CA PRO A 97 -1.88 0.40 -2.37
C PRO A 97 -1.76 1.74 -3.09
N ILE A 98 -0.63 2.40 -2.92
CA ILE A 98 -0.32 3.64 -3.64
C ILE A 98 0.28 3.27 -4.98
N ALA A 99 -0.51 3.42 -6.04
CA ALA A 99 -0.14 3.01 -7.39
C ALA A 99 0.21 4.21 -8.27
N ALA A 100 1.15 4.01 -9.22
CA ALA A 100 1.50 5.02 -10.20
C ALA A 100 0.29 5.35 -11.09
N GLY A 101 -0.23 6.57 -10.98
CA GLY A 101 -1.42 7.02 -11.71
C GLY A 101 -1.24 6.97 -13.22
N ASP A 102 -0.03 7.24 -13.69
CA ASP A 102 0.38 7.16 -15.09
C ASP A 102 0.50 5.71 -15.64
N VAL A 103 0.25 4.69 -14.84
CA VAL A 103 0.25 3.27 -15.26
C VAL A 103 -1.10 2.61 -15.02
N PHE A 104 -1.62 2.74 -13.79
CA PHE A 104 -2.81 2.01 -13.34
C PHE A 104 -4.12 2.79 -13.47
N PHE A 105 -4.06 4.06 -13.87
CA PHE A 105 -5.24 4.92 -13.96
C PHE A 105 -5.35 5.66 -15.30
N GLN A 106 -4.71 5.14 -16.37
CA GLN A 106 -4.76 5.73 -17.69
C GLN A 106 -6.11 5.54 -18.38
N THR A 107 -6.68 4.35 -18.32
CA THR A 107 -7.98 4.03 -18.91
C THR A 107 -9.03 3.81 -17.83
N THR A 108 -10.29 4.06 -18.14
CA THR A 108 -11.39 3.86 -17.20
C THR A 108 -11.49 2.41 -16.73
N ALA A 109 -11.33 1.43 -17.62
CA ALA A 109 -11.41 0.01 -17.27
C ALA A 109 -10.30 -0.40 -16.27
N VAL A 110 -9.05 0.01 -16.51
CA VAL A 110 -7.93 -0.27 -15.60
C VAL A 110 -8.07 0.49 -14.29
N SER A 111 -8.59 1.74 -14.32
CA SER A 111 -8.88 2.51 -13.11
C SER A 111 -9.92 1.83 -12.23
N VAL A 112 -11.02 1.38 -12.83
CA VAL A 112 -12.10 0.66 -12.14
C VAL A 112 -11.57 -0.64 -11.52
N PHE A 113 -10.82 -1.44 -12.29
CA PHE A 113 -10.19 -2.66 -11.80
C PHE A 113 -9.25 -2.38 -10.62
N SER A 114 -8.33 -1.44 -10.78
CA SER A 114 -7.36 -1.09 -9.72
C SER A 114 -8.04 -0.54 -8.47
N ALA A 115 -9.06 0.30 -8.64
CA ALA A 115 -9.80 0.88 -7.53
C ALA A 115 -10.68 -0.17 -6.83
N ILE A 116 -11.46 -0.97 -7.57
CA ILE A 116 -12.41 -1.91 -6.96
C ILE A 116 -11.68 -3.16 -6.43
N MET A 117 -10.81 -3.79 -7.24
CA MET A 117 -10.17 -5.05 -6.84
C MET A 117 -9.04 -4.85 -5.83
N LEU A 118 -8.22 -3.80 -6.01
CA LEU A 118 -7.04 -3.58 -5.19
C LEU A 118 -7.23 -2.48 -4.14
N ASN A 119 -8.32 -1.73 -4.19
CA ASN A 119 -8.51 -0.51 -3.42
C ASN A 119 -7.37 0.50 -3.65
N ALA A 120 -6.71 0.47 -4.81
CA ALA A 120 -5.56 1.30 -5.10
C ALA A 120 -5.91 2.78 -5.22
N LEU A 121 -5.01 3.64 -4.72
CA LEU A 121 -5.10 5.09 -4.89
C LEU A 121 -4.05 5.57 -5.89
N PRO A 122 -4.39 6.52 -6.77
CA PRO A 122 -3.46 7.06 -7.73
C PRO A 122 -2.43 7.99 -7.08
N MET A 123 -1.15 7.81 -7.42
CA MET A 123 -0.13 8.83 -7.24
C MET A 123 0.38 9.26 -8.62
N TRP A 124 0.05 10.47 -9.02
CA TRP A 124 0.48 11.05 -10.30
C TRP A 124 1.91 11.57 -10.18
N ARG A 125 2.91 10.75 -10.57
CA ARG A 125 4.34 11.04 -10.40
C ARG A 125 4.78 12.36 -11.04
N LYS A 126 4.20 12.73 -12.18
CA LYS A 126 4.49 13.99 -12.89
C LYS A 126 3.83 15.21 -12.24
N ASN A 127 2.71 15.02 -11.54
CA ASN A 127 1.91 16.07 -10.91
C ASN A 127 1.80 15.86 -9.39
N CYS A 128 2.78 15.20 -8.77
CA CYS A 128 2.84 15.03 -7.32
C CYS A 128 3.29 16.36 -6.67
N GLY A 129 2.41 17.37 -6.77
CA GLY A 129 2.63 18.65 -6.12
C GLY A 129 2.34 18.57 -4.61
N PRO A 130 2.65 19.64 -3.86
CA PRO A 130 2.42 19.72 -2.41
C PRO A 130 1.00 19.37 -2.01
N HIS A 131 0.01 19.74 -2.83
CA HIS A 131 -1.41 19.45 -2.58
C HIS A 131 -1.72 17.95 -2.57
N ALA A 132 -1.21 17.19 -3.55
CA ALA A 132 -1.45 15.74 -3.63
C ALA A 132 -0.83 14.99 -2.43
N LEU A 133 0.36 15.43 -1.99
CA LEU A 133 1.00 14.90 -0.81
C LEU A 133 0.22 15.24 0.47
N ALA A 134 -0.27 16.47 0.59
CA ALA A 134 -1.10 16.90 1.71
C ALA A 134 -2.40 16.07 1.82
N GLU A 135 -3.07 15.79 0.69
CA GLU A 135 -4.28 14.94 0.65
C GLU A 135 -3.98 13.50 1.10
N LEU A 136 -2.85 12.90 0.65
CA LEU A 136 -2.43 11.58 1.11
C LEU A 136 -2.11 11.58 2.61
N ARG A 137 -1.37 12.61 3.09
CA ARG A 137 -1.04 12.74 4.51
C ARG A 137 -2.29 12.90 5.37
N ARG A 138 -3.26 13.71 4.91
CA ARG A 138 -4.55 13.87 5.57
C ARG A 138 -5.31 12.54 5.64
N LYS A 139 -5.43 11.81 4.50
CA LYS A 139 -6.11 10.50 4.46
C LYS A 139 -5.46 9.50 5.41
N LEU A 140 -4.12 9.50 5.46
CA LEU A 140 -3.36 8.63 6.35
C LEU A 140 -3.66 8.94 7.83
N GLN A 141 -3.62 10.20 8.24
CA GLN A 141 -3.73 10.61 9.64
C GLN A 141 -5.18 10.71 10.13
N GLU A 142 -6.05 11.42 9.39
CA GLU A 142 -7.42 11.70 9.81
C GLU A 142 -8.37 10.51 9.55
N GLU A 143 -8.24 9.86 8.40
CA GLU A 143 -9.10 8.72 8.03
C GLU A 143 -8.54 7.38 8.55
N LYS A 144 -7.40 7.41 9.26
CA LYS A 144 -6.70 6.22 9.78
C LYS A 144 -6.45 5.17 8.70
N ALA A 145 -6.08 5.64 7.49
CA ALA A 145 -5.80 4.79 6.35
C ALA A 145 -4.55 3.93 6.58
N ILE A 146 -4.47 2.82 5.87
CA ILE A 146 -3.30 1.95 5.81
C ILE A 146 -2.76 2.04 4.40
N PHE A 147 -1.53 2.52 4.24
CA PHE A 147 -0.93 2.59 2.91
C PHE A 147 0.02 1.43 2.66
N ILE A 148 -0.03 0.89 1.44
CA ILE A 148 0.96 -0.05 0.92
C ILE A 148 1.80 0.72 -0.08
N ILE A 149 3.08 0.93 0.25
CA ILE A 149 3.99 1.75 -0.55
C ILE A 149 5.22 0.94 -0.93
N PHE A 150 5.64 1.10 -2.18
CA PHE A 150 6.89 0.58 -2.69
C PHE A 150 7.85 1.75 -2.91
N PRO A 151 8.76 2.04 -1.95
CA PRO A 151 9.57 3.25 -1.99
C PRO A 151 10.56 3.31 -3.16
N GLU A 152 10.83 2.18 -3.81
CA GLU A 152 11.62 2.11 -5.05
C GLU A 152 11.00 2.93 -6.19
N GLY A 153 9.67 3.15 -6.14
CA GLY A 153 8.92 3.93 -7.12
C GLY A 153 8.74 3.23 -8.47
N GLY A 154 9.04 1.95 -8.55
CA GLY A 154 8.85 1.10 -9.72
C GLY A 154 9.34 -0.31 -9.44
N ARG A 155 8.97 -1.28 -10.29
CA ARG A 155 9.44 -2.66 -10.15
C ARG A 155 10.87 -2.81 -10.65
N THR A 156 11.66 -3.58 -9.94
CA THR A 156 12.98 -3.99 -10.43
C THR A 156 12.86 -4.82 -11.72
N ARG A 157 13.85 -4.72 -12.58
CA ARG A 157 13.95 -5.55 -13.79
C ARG A 157 14.89 -6.73 -13.61
N THR A 158 15.71 -6.71 -12.58
CA THR A 158 16.77 -7.71 -12.31
C THR A 158 16.45 -8.63 -11.14
N GLY A 159 15.39 -8.34 -10.37
CA GLY A 159 15.10 -9.02 -9.12
C GLY A 159 15.79 -8.39 -7.90
N SER A 160 16.81 -7.57 -8.11
CA SER A 160 17.51 -6.88 -7.02
C SER A 160 16.74 -5.63 -6.58
N MET A 161 16.67 -5.39 -5.27
CA MET A 161 16.03 -4.22 -4.70
C MET A 161 16.75 -2.94 -5.12
N MET A 162 15.99 -1.95 -5.58
CA MET A 162 16.49 -0.63 -5.96
C MET A 162 16.55 0.31 -4.75
N PRO A 163 17.36 1.39 -4.81
CA PRO A 163 17.40 2.41 -3.77
C PRO A 163 16.03 3.04 -3.52
N PHE A 164 15.72 3.31 -2.24
CA PHE A 164 14.46 3.92 -1.85
C PHE A 164 14.45 5.43 -2.12
N LYS A 165 13.35 5.91 -2.69
CA LYS A 165 13.09 7.34 -2.92
C LYS A 165 12.50 7.98 -1.67
N HIS A 166 12.71 9.28 -1.51
CA HIS A 166 12.30 10.03 -0.32
C HIS A 166 10.81 10.38 -0.23
N GLY A 167 10.00 9.99 -1.20
CA GLY A 167 8.56 10.29 -1.18
C GLY A 167 7.83 9.74 0.06
N LEU A 168 8.25 8.58 0.55
CA LEU A 168 7.71 8.03 1.80
C LEU A 168 8.12 8.88 3.01
N GLY A 169 9.37 9.36 3.05
CA GLY A 169 9.84 10.27 4.10
C GLY A 169 8.99 11.55 4.18
N MET A 170 8.67 12.16 3.03
CA MET A 170 7.78 13.33 2.97
C MET A 170 6.37 13.06 3.55
N LEU A 171 5.92 11.82 3.50
CA LEU A 171 4.60 11.44 4.00
C LEU A 171 4.56 11.22 5.51
N VAL A 172 5.64 10.65 6.08
CA VAL A 172 5.64 10.16 7.48
C VAL A 172 6.54 10.96 8.43
N ALA A 173 7.43 11.84 7.94
CA ALA A 173 8.25 12.70 8.79
C ALA A 173 7.38 13.57 9.72
N GLU A 174 7.80 13.75 10.98
CA GLU A 174 7.03 14.45 12.02
C GLU A 174 5.62 13.91 12.24
N THR A 175 5.43 12.58 12.08
CA THR A 175 4.16 11.93 12.39
C THR A 175 4.36 10.73 13.31
N ASN A 176 3.36 10.43 14.12
CA ASN A 176 3.31 9.19 14.92
C ASN A 176 2.82 7.96 14.12
N VAL A 177 2.76 8.06 12.79
CA VAL A 177 2.31 6.95 11.93
C VAL A 177 3.39 5.87 11.87
N PRO A 178 3.14 4.66 12.34
CA PRO A 178 4.11 3.57 12.25
C PRO A 178 4.35 3.17 10.79
N VAL A 179 5.61 2.95 10.43
CA VAL A 179 6.00 2.38 9.13
C VAL A 179 6.53 0.98 9.35
N VAL A 180 5.86 -0.01 8.78
CA VAL A 180 6.18 -1.43 8.94
C VAL A 180 6.98 -1.89 7.72
N PRO A 181 8.27 -2.20 7.87
CA PRO A 181 9.08 -2.73 6.78
C PRO A 181 8.65 -4.16 6.46
N CYS A 182 8.55 -4.48 5.17
CA CYS A 182 8.12 -5.80 4.69
C CYS A 182 9.09 -6.31 3.61
N GLY A 183 9.62 -7.50 3.79
CA GLY A 183 10.44 -8.21 2.81
C GLY A 183 9.61 -9.20 2.00
N LEU A 184 9.60 -9.08 0.67
CA LEU A 184 8.98 -10.02 -0.25
C LEU A 184 10.05 -10.83 -0.98
N ILE A 185 9.97 -12.16 -0.91
CA ILE A 185 10.90 -13.11 -1.51
C ILE A 185 10.12 -14.05 -2.41
N GLY A 186 10.66 -14.37 -3.59
CA GLY A 186 10.08 -15.33 -4.55
C GLY A 186 9.03 -14.70 -5.49
N SER A 187 8.62 -13.47 -5.28
CA SER A 187 7.62 -12.82 -6.14
C SER A 187 8.17 -12.46 -7.53
N PHE A 188 9.47 -12.13 -7.64
CA PHE A 188 10.13 -11.93 -8.92
C PHE A 188 10.15 -13.19 -9.75
N GLU A 189 10.55 -14.31 -9.16
CA GLU A 189 10.60 -15.62 -9.81
C GLU A 189 9.22 -16.11 -10.19
N ALA A 190 8.20 -15.78 -9.38
CA ALA A 190 6.81 -16.13 -9.65
C ALA A 190 6.26 -15.38 -10.87
N LEU A 191 6.50 -14.07 -10.95
CA LEU A 191 6.01 -13.24 -12.07
C LEU A 191 6.99 -12.10 -12.39
N PRO A 192 8.09 -12.40 -13.11
CA PRO A 192 9.02 -11.37 -13.58
C PRO A 192 8.38 -10.45 -14.64
N PRO A 193 8.98 -9.27 -14.93
CA PRO A 193 8.39 -8.27 -15.83
C PRO A 193 8.10 -8.76 -17.27
N ASN A 194 8.81 -9.77 -17.74
CA ASN A 194 8.66 -10.33 -19.08
C ASN A 194 7.60 -11.45 -19.20
N ARG A 195 6.88 -11.74 -18.11
CA ARG A 195 5.81 -12.75 -18.09
C ARG A 195 4.45 -12.14 -17.81
N LYS A 196 3.43 -12.81 -18.34
CA LYS A 196 2.01 -12.43 -18.11
C LYS A 196 1.29 -13.40 -17.14
N VAL A 197 1.82 -14.61 -16.98
CA VAL A 197 1.20 -15.66 -16.15
C VAL A 197 2.17 -16.08 -15.05
N PRO A 198 1.75 -16.09 -13.78
CA PRO A 198 2.58 -16.51 -12.66
C PRO A 198 3.02 -17.97 -12.76
N ARG A 199 4.20 -18.26 -12.26
CA ARG A 199 4.69 -19.64 -12.00
C ARG A 199 4.40 -20.02 -10.54
N PRO A 200 4.14 -21.29 -10.23
CA PRO A 200 3.90 -21.76 -8.86
C PRO A 200 5.21 -21.83 -8.05
N VAL A 201 5.78 -20.68 -7.76
CA VAL A 201 6.99 -20.52 -6.94
C VAL A 201 6.58 -20.15 -5.53
N ARG A 202 7.31 -20.63 -4.52
CA ARG A 202 7.08 -20.25 -3.13
C ARG A 202 7.30 -18.75 -2.93
N ILE A 203 6.35 -18.08 -2.26
CA ILE A 203 6.46 -16.68 -1.87
C ILE A 203 6.53 -16.61 -0.35
N LYS A 204 7.49 -15.83 0.16
CA LYS A 204 7.56 -15.47 1.58
C LYS A 204 7.32 -13.98 1.75
N LEU A 205 6.54 -13.63 2.76
CA LEU A 205 6.38 -12.27 3.26
C LEU A 205 6.88 -12.21 4.69
N ILE A 206 7.86 -11.37 4.95
CA ILE A 206 8.43 -11.15 6.27
C ILE A 206 8.09 -9.73 6.70
N ILE A 207 7.36 -9.60 7.80
CA ILE A 207 6.92 -8.34 8.39
C ILE A 207 7.86 -8.00 9.54
N GLY A 208 8.56 -6.87 9.42
CA GLY A 208 9.51 -6.37 10.41
C GLY A 208 8.86 -5.58 11.54
N GLU A 209 9.69 -5.09 12.46
CA GLU A 209 9.24 -4.21 13.54
C GLU A 209 8.80 -2.85 13.01
N PRO A 210 7.68 -2.28 13.51
CA PRO A 210 7.26 -0.95 13.13
C PRO A 210 8.28 0.11 13.54
N LEU A 211 8.62 1.01 12.61
CA LEU A 211 9.48 2.16 12.83
C LEU A 211 8.62 3.41 12.99
N ASN A 212 9.07 4.34 13.84
CA ASN A 212 8.42 5.63 14.08
C ASN A 212 9.36 6.77 13.74
N PHE A 213 8.84 7.80 13.07
CA PHE A 213 9.62 8.93 12.59
C PHE A 213 9.10 10.28 13.11
N ALA A 214 8.41 10.29 14.25
CA ALA A 214 7.84 11.51 14.85
C ALA A 214 8.91 12.57 15.17
N ALA A 215 10.10 12.12 15.58
CA ALA A 215 11.22 13.01 15.90
C ALA A 215 12.10 13.35 14.67
N THR A 216 11.82 12.79 13.49
CA THR A 216 12.61 13.04 12.29
C THR A 216 12.11 14.29 11.58
N PRO A 217 12.95 15.32 11.32
CA PRO A 217 12.53 16.58 10.71
C PRO A 217 11.90 16.38 9.33
N ASN A 218 10.86 17.14 9.03
CA ASN A 218 10.19 17.13 7.73
C ASN A 218 10.93 18.02 6.71
N ASN A 219 12.16 17.67 6.42
CA ASN A 219 13.03 18.31 5.45
C ASN A 219 13.78 17.24 4.62
N ARG A 220 14.56 17.70 3.64
CA ARG A 220 15.26 16.79 2.72
C ARG A 220 16.21 15.81 3.44
N GLU A 221 16.87 16.24 4.49
CA GLU A 221 17.80 15.40 5.25
C GLU A 221 17.03 14.31 6.03
N GLY A 222 15.96 14.70 6.74
CA GLY A 222 15.10 13.76 7.44
C GLY A 222 14.44 12.74 6.50
N TRP A 223 14.00 13.16 5.30
CA TRP A 223 13.43 12.24 4.32
C TRP A 223 14.45 11.21 3.82
N LEU A 224 15.69 11.63 3.62
CA LEU A 224 16.79 10.73 3.25
C LEU A 224 17.13 9.76 4.39
N GLN A 225 17.15 10.23 5.63
CA GLN A 225 17.36 9.41 6.81
C GLN A 225 16.27 8.31 6.90
N ILE A 226 15.00 8.69 6.77
CA ILE A 226 13.86 7.75 6.76
C ILE A 226 14.04 6.71 5.66
N SER A 227 14.37 7.15 4.43
CA SER A 227 14.52 6.24 3.29
C SER A 227 15.63 5.22 3.52
N ARG A 228 16.78 5.64 4.04
CA ARG A 228 17.92 4.75 4.35
C ARG A 228 17.58 3.75 5.45
N SER A 229 16.93 4.20 6.52
CA SER A 229 16.52 3.35 7.63
C SER A 229 15.53 2.27 7.16
N LEU A 230 14.54 2.65 6.37
CA LEU A 230 13.57 1.73 5.81
C LEU A 230 14.18 0.78 4.77
N GLU A 231 15.08 1.28 3.92
CA GLU A 231 15.77 0.44 2.94
C GLU A 231 16.58 -0.66 3.62
N SER A 232 17.35 -0.33 4.68
CA SER A 232 18.08 -1.32 5.48
C SER A 232 17.12 -2.34 6.08
N SER A 233 16.06 -1.89 6.75
CA SER A 233 15.12 -2.78 7.44
C SER A 233 14.37 -3.71 6.47
N VAL A 234 14.01 -3.23 5.27
CA VAL A 234 13.37 -4.07 4.23
C VAL A 234 14.38 -5.04 3.64
N ARG A 235 15.63 -4.61 3.41
CA ARG A 235 16.70 -5.46 2.90
C ARG A 235 16.99 -6.60 3.86
N ASP A 236 17.12 -6.32 5.16
CA ASP A 236 17.37 -7.32 6.19
C ASP A 236 16.21 -8.32 6.27
N SER A 237 14.98 -7.86 6.09
CA SER A 237 13.79 -8.73 6.01
C SER A 237 13.74 -9.57 4.73
N ALA A 238 14.33 -9.11 3.62
CA ALA A 238 14.33 -9.83 2.34
C ALA A 238 15.47 -10.86 2.20
N ILE A 239 16.44 -10.89 3.11
CA ILE A 239 17.58 -11.82 3.11
C ILE A 239 17.32 -13.05 4.01
N GLN A 240 16.40 -12.93 4.97
CA GLN A 240 16.00 -14.04 5.87
C GLN A 240 15.06 -15.03 5.16
#